data_bc1e36cb4dcb86d16e49390d58a48adc
#
_entry.id   bc1e36cb4dcb86d16e49390d58a48adc
#
_cell.length_a   1.000
_cell.length_b   1.000
_cell.length_c   1.000
_cell.angle_alpha   90.00
_cell.angle_beta   90.00
_cell.angle_gamma   90.00
#
_symmetry.space_group_name_H-M   'P 1'
#
loop_
_entity.id
_entity.type
_entity.pdbx_description
1 polymer ?
#
loop_
_entity_poly.entity_id
_entity_poly.type
_entity_poly.pdbx_seq_one_letter_code
_entity_poly.pdbx_strand_id
1 'polypeptide(L)'
;MSQTQLHIRQMTLGDVNLAMNLKDQVGWNQTPDDIRRLIEYEPDGCFIAEFDGVPVGTVSTTSYGTKLAWIGMMLVLPEYRRRGIASQLIQKSIDYLCERGVTCVKLDATPSGQPLYEQLGFLAEWGFQRWEREGENVPTFLLDGDL
;
A
#
# COMPACT_ATOMS: atom_id res chain seq x y z
N MET A 1 21.35 -17.87 19.20
CA MET A 1 20.46 -18.05 18.03
C MET A 1 19.63 -16.81 17.82
N SER A 2 19.83 -16.14 16.70
CA SER A 2 18.98 -15.01 16.33
C SER A 2 17.61 -15.54 15.89
N GLN A 3 16.56 -15.14 16.59
CA GLN A 3 15.20 -15.38 16.11
C GLN A 3 14.94 -14.46 14.93
N THR A 4 14.43 -15.01 13.84
CA THR A 4 13.95 -14.26 12.68
C THR A 4 12.87 -13.30 13.15
N GLN A 5 13.08 -12.01 13.01
CA GLN A 5 12.21 -11.02 13.59
C GLN A 5 11.59 -10.13 12.52
N LEU A 6 10.27 -10.22 12.41
CA LEU A 6 9.49 -9.27 11.64
C LEU A 6 9.17 -8.06 12.52
N HIS A 7 9.52 -6.88 12.03
CA HIS A 7 9.22 -5.62 12.68
C HIS A 7 8.46 -4.71 11.71
N ILE A 8 7.33 -4.21 12.15
CA ILE A 8 6.53 -3.24 11.38
C ILE A 8 6.65 -1.90 12.07
N ARG A 9 7.12 -0.92 11.33
CA ARG A 9 7.27 0.45 11.82
C ARG A 9 6.55 1.45 10.94
N GLN A 10 6.32 2.63 11.46
CA GLN A 10 5.74 3.73 10.71
C GLN A 10 6.72 4.22 9.64
N MET A 11 6.20 4.48 8.44
CA MET A 11 6.93 5.10 7.35
C MET A 11 6.98 6.61 7.58
N THR A 12 8.13 7.22 7.33
CA THR A 12 8.33 8.65 7.41
C THR A 12 8.74 9.24 6.07
N LEU A 13 8.77 10.55 5.95
CA LEU A 13 9.25 11.22 4.72
C LEU A 13 10.70 10.83 4.39
N GLY A 14 11.51 10.46 5.39
CA GLY A 14 12.85 9.94 5.18
C GLY A 14 12.91 8.59 4.49
N ASP A 15 11.78 7.88 4.39
CA ASP A 15 11.69 6.55 3.79
C ASP A 15 11.25 6.56 2.31
N VAL A 16 11.06 7.75 1.70
CA VAL A 16 10.61 7.83 0.30
C VAL A 16 11.53 7.05 -0.64
N ASN A 17 12.84 7.22 -0.51
CA ASN A 17 13.80 6.51 -1.36
C ASN A 17 13.76 5.00 -1.13
N LEU A 18 13.57 4.57 0.10
CA LEU A 18 13.44 3.17 0.46
C LEU A 18 12.17 2.56 -0.17
N ALA A 19 11.05 3.24 -0.06
CA ALA A 19 9.80 2.81 -0.67
C ALA A 19 9.90 2.78 -2.21
N MET A 20 10.59 3.75 -2.82
CA MET A 20 10.88 3.75 -4.25
C MET A 20 11.70 2.54 -4.67
N ASN A 21 12.71 2.17 -3.90
CA ASN A 21 13.53 0.99 -4.17
C ASN A 21 12.68 -0.29 -4.14
N LEU A 22 11.82 -0.43 -3.13
CA LEU A 22 10.94 -1.60 -3.01
C LEU A 22 9.96 -1.69 -4.18
N LYS A 23 9.31 -0.59 -4.56
CA LYS A 23 8.34 -0.60 -5.67
C LYS A 23 9.02 -0.86 -7.01
N ASP A 24 10.27 -0.41 -7.20
CA ASP A 24 11.04 -0.69 -8.41
C ASP A 24 11.31 -2.19 -8.58
N GLN A 25 11.60 -2.88 -7.48
CA GLN A 25 11.84 -4.32 -7.51
C GLN A 25 10.62 -5.14 -7.95
N VAL A 26 9.41 -4.62 -7.75
CA VAL A 26 8.17 -5.27 -8.19
C VAL A 26 7.58 -4.66 -9.47
N GLY A 27 8.26 -3.66 -10.04
CA GLY A 27 7.90 -3.09 -11.34
C GLY A 27 6.73 -2.12 -11.31
N TRP A 28 6.40 -1.54 -10.16
CA TRP A 28 5.34 -0.53 -10.07
C TRP A 28 5.83 0.84 -10.53
N ASN A 29 4.90 1.72 -10.88
CA ASN A 29 5.21 2.99 -11.54
C ASN A 29 4.98 4.25 -10.69
N GLN A 30 4.82 4.12 -9.38
CA GLN A 30 4.69 5.28 -8.50
C GLN A 30 5.95 6.16 -8.56
N THR A 31 5.75 7.47 -8.45
CA THR A 31 6.83 8.46 -8.38
C THR A 31 7.16 8.77 -6.92
N PRO A 32 8.34 9.41 -6.65
CA PRO A 32 8.64 9.89 -5.30
C PRO A 32 7.56 10.82 -4.75
N ASP A 33 6.97 11.66 -5.59
CA ASP A 33 5.90 12.58 -5.18
C ASP A 33 4.62 11.82 -4.80
N ASP A 34 4.30 10.74 -5.48
CA ASP A 34 3.16 9.90 -5.11
C ASP A 34 3.32 9.35 -3.70
N ILE A 35 4.48 8.81 -3.39
CA ILE A 35 4.78 8.25 -2.07
C ILE A 35 4.79 9.36 -1.01
N ARG A 36 5.40 10.51 -1.32
CA ARG A 36 5.41 11.65 -0.40
C ARG A 36 3.99 12.10 -0.04
N ARG A 37 3.10 12.22 -1.04
CA ARG A 37 1.70 12.61 -0.80
C ARG A 37 0.97 11.64 0.10
N LEU A 38 1.18 10.33 -0.08
CA LEU A 38 0.57 9.31 0.77
C LEU A 38 1.00 9.48 2.23
N ILE A 39 2.30 9.71 2.47
CA ILE A 39 2.84 9.90 3.81
C ILE A 39 2.35 11.21 4.42
N GLU A 40 2.36 12.30 3.65
CA GLU A 40 1.90 13.61 4.14
C GLU A 40 0.40 13.60 4.45
N TYR A 41 -0.39 12.89 3.65
CA TYR A 41 -1.84 12.82 3.85
C TYR A 41 -2.21 11.99 5.09
N GLU A 42 -1.52 10.88 5.32
CA GLU A 42 -1.80 9.95 6.43
C GLU A 42 -0.47 9.62 7.13
N PRO A 43 0.13 10.57 7.85
CA PRO A 43 1.50 10.40 8.38
C PRO A 43 1.66 9.27 9.37
N ASP A 44 0.61 8.90 10.10
CA ASP A 44 0.63 7.81 11.07
C ASP A 44 0.10 6.50 10.50
N GLY A 45 -0.33 6.48 9.25
CA GLY A 45 -1.02 5.35 8.62
C GLY A 45 -0.27 4.68 7.49
N CYS A 46 1.02 4.95 7.31
CA CYS A 46 1.87 4.29 6.33
C CYS A 46 2.94 3.48 7.05
N PHE A 47 3.15 2.22 6.66
CA PHE A 47 4.02 1.30 7.40
C PHE A 47 5.00 0.59 6.49
N ILE A 48 6.16 0.25 7.07
CA ILE A 48 7.21 -0.55 6.46
C ILE A 48 7.39 -1.81 7.30
N ALA A 49 7.49 -2.95 6.62
CA ALA A 49 7.90 -4.21 7.25
C ALA A 49 9.40 -4.42 7.04
N GLU A 50 10.09 -4.69 8.12
CA GLU A 50 11.50 -5.08 8.13
C GLU A 50 11.61 -6.51 8.63
N PHE A 51 12.39 -7.32 7.91
CA PHE A 51 12.63 -8.72 8.27
C PHE A 51 14.12 -8.87 8.54
N ASP A 52 14.47 -9.13 9.79
CA ASP A 52 15.86 -9.12 10.28
C ASP A 52 16.60 -7.81 9.92
N GLY A 53 15.91 -6.68 10.05
CA GLY A 53 16.45 -5.37 9.75
C GLY A 53 16.46 -4.97 8.27
N VAL A 54 15.99 -5.85 7.38
CA VAL A 54 15.92 -5.57 5.93
C VAL A 54 14.50 -5.14 5.56
N PRO A 55 14.31 -3.97 4.94
CA PRO A 55 12.99 -3.55 4.45
C PRO A 55 12.50 -4.49 3.35
N VAL A 56 11.31 -5.05 3.52
CA VAL A 56 10.78 -6.09 2.62
C VAL A 56 9.35 -5.85 2.17
N GLY A 57 8.66 -4.87 2.75
CA GLY A 57 7.28 -4.60 2.37
C GLY A 57 6.79 -3.24 2.84
N THR A 58 5.70 -2.79 2.23
CA THR A 58 5.04 -1.52 2.55
C THR A 58 3.53 -1.70 2.59
N VAL A 59 2.85 -0.75 3.22
CA VAL A 59 1.42 -0.55 3.11
C VAL A 59 1.12 0.92 3.40
N SER A 60 0.11 1.47 2.75
CA SER A 60 -0.40 2.81 3.04
C SER A 60 -1.88 2.77 3.34
N THR A 61 -2.35 3.71 4.13
CA THR A 61 -3.77 3.96 4.35
C THR A 61 -4.11 5.38 3.94
N THR A 62 -5.32 5.58 3.45
CA THR A 62 -5.85 6.90 3.11
C THR A 62 -7.28 6.95 3.64
N SER A 63 -7.53 7.77 4.65
CA SER A 63 -8.87 7.90 5.23
C SER A 63 -9.59 9.12 4.66
N TYR A 64 -10.87 8.94 4.39
CA TYR A 64 -11.79 10.00 3.92
C TYR A 64 -12.82 10.22 5.03
N GLY A 65 -12.41 10.93 6.09
CA GLY A 65 -13.21 11.01 7.32
C GLY A 65 -13.26 9.66 8.04
N THR A 66 -14.41 9.30 8.60
CA THR A 66 -14.59 8.04 9.33
C THR A 66 -15.43 7.00 8.58
N LYS A 67 -16.04 7.36 7.44
CA LYS A 67 -16.94 6.46 6.71
C LYS A 67 -16.24 5.56 5.72
N LEU A 68 -15.05 5.95 5.26
CA LEU A 68 -14.34 5.22 4.22
C LEU A 68 -12.83 5.44 4.36
N ALA A 69 -12.08 4.38 4.19
CA ALA A 69 -10.63 4.45 3.99
C ALA A 69 -10.20 3.45 2.92
N TRP A 70 -9.04 3.71 2.35
CA TRP A 70 -8.45 2.87 1.32
C TRP A 70 -7.08 2.36 1.77
N ILE A 71 -6.81 1.09 1.57
CA ILE A 71 -5.48 0.50 1.76
C ILE A 71 -4.81 0.40 0.40
N GLY A 72 -3.59 0.91 0.30
CA GLY A 72 -2.80 0.90 -0.92
C GLY A 72 -1.34 0.57 -0.65
N MET A 73 -0.53 0.60 -1.69
CA MET A 73 0.91 0.30 -1.62
C MET A 73 1.23 -1.00 -0.88
N MET A 74 0.31 -1.98 -0.92
CA MET A 74 0.50 -3.27 -0.28
C MET A 74 1.48 -4.10 -1.11
N LEU A 75 2.71 -4.13 -0.67
CA LEU A 75 3.84 -4.71 -1.37
C LEU A 75 4.66 -5.56 -0.42
N VAL A 76 4.99 -6.78 -0.84
CA VAL A 76 6.00 -7.62 -0.20
C VAL A 76 6.92 -8.14 -1.28
N LEU A 77 8.23 -8.03 -1.07
CA LEU A 77 9.22 -8.55 -2.02
C LEU A 77 9.02 -10.05 -2.25
N PRO A 78 9.16 -10.53 -3.50
CA PRO A 78 8.88 -11.94 -3.84
C PRO A 78 9.61 -12.95 -2.96
N GLU A 79 10.87 -12.68 -2.59
CA GLU A 79 11.69 -13.57 -1.77
C GLU A 79 11.18 -13.73 -0.34
N TYR A 80 10.34 -12.79 0.11
CA TYR A 80 9.82 -12.76 1.47
C TYR A 80 8.33 -13.10 1.56
N ARG A 81 7.71 -13.47 0.45
CA ARG A 81 6.29 -13.88 0.42
C ARG A 81 6.09 -15.21 1.12
N ARG A 82 4.82 -15.49 1.49
CA ARG A 82 4.38 -16.71 2.20
C ARG A 82 4.98 -16.85 3.61
N ARG A 83 5.30 -15.73 4.24
CA ARG A 83 5.81 -15.68 5.62
C ARG A 83 4.86 -14.91 6.56
N GLY A 84 3.65 -14.61 6.10
CA GLY A 84 2.67 -13.87 6.88
C GLY A 84 2.91 -12.36 6.97
N ILE A 85 3.85 -11.81 6.20
CA ILE A 85 4.19 -10.39 6.27
C ILE A 85 3.03 -9.53 5.76
N ALA A 86 2.43 -9.90 4.62
CA ALA A 86 1.29 -9.19 4.06
C ALA A 86 0.11 -9.16 5.04
N SER A 87 -0.22 -10.29 5.66
CA SER A 87 -1.28 -10.37 6.66
C SER A 87 -1.04 -9.41 7.81
N GLN A 88 0.19 -9.32 8.30
CA GLN A 88 0.52 -8.44 9.41
C GLN A 88 0.49 -6.96 9.02
N LEU A 89 0.92 -6.61 7.81
CA LEU A 89 0.81 -5.25 7.30
C LEU A 89 -0.65 -4.81 7.15
N ILE A 90 -1.49 -5.67 6.58
CA ILE A 90 -2.93 -5.40 6.46
C ILE A 90 -3.58 -5.28 7.83
N GLN A 91 -3.27 -6.19 8.75
CA GLN A 91 -3.84 -6.14 10.09
C GLN A 91 -3.43 -4.85 10.84
N LYS A 92 -2.18 -4.45 10.70
CA LYS A 92 -1.69 -3.17 11.26
C LYS A 92 -2.48 -1.98 10.70
N SER A 93 -2.75 -1.99 9.41
CA SER A 93 -3.53 -0.95 8.73
C SER A 93 -4.98 -0.93 9.22
N ILE A 94 -5.61 -2.09 9.34
CA ILE A 94 -6.98 -2.21 9.85
C ILE A 94 -7.07 -1.69 11.28
N ASP A 95 -6.14 -2.10 12.14
CA ASP A 95 -6.12 -1.67 13.54
C ASP A 95 -5.97 -0.15 13.65
N TYR A 96 -5.06 0.44 12.85
CA TYR A 96 -4.88 1.88 12.79
C TYR A 96 -6.18 2.60 12.39
N LEU A 97 -6.84 2.13 11.34
CA LEU A 97 -8.07 2.74 10.84
C LEU A 97 -9.24 2.56 11.82
N CYS A 98 -9.37 1.40 12.45
CA CYS A 98 -10.39 1.13 13.46
C CYS A 98 -10.23 2.04 14.68
N GLU A 99 -9.01 2.26 15.14
CA GLU A 99 -8.72 3.17 16.26
C GLU A 99 -9.14 4.60 15.94
N ARG A 100 -9.14 5.00 14.67
CA ARG A 100 -9.60 6.31 14.21
C ARG A 100 -11.10 6.37 13.91
N GLY A 101 -11.82 5.29 14.14
CA GLY A 101 -13.27 5.23 13.98
C GLY A 101 -13.74 5.00 12.54
N VAL A 102 -12.85 4.55 11.65
CA VAL A 102 -13.22 4.24 10.28
C VAL A 102 -14.10 3.00 10.25
N THR A 103 -15.23 3.07 9.54
CA THR A 103 -16.25 2.01 9.51
C THR A 103 -16.23 1.17 8.24
N CYS A 104 -15.59 1.62 7.17
CA CYS A 104 -15.48 0.88 5.92
C CYS A 104 -14.07 1.02 5.36
N VAL A 105 -13.43 -0.12 5.08
CA VAL A 105 -12.08 -0.17 4.51
C VAL A 105 -12.15 -0.90 3.18
N LYS A 106 -11.61 -0.30 2.14
CA LYS A 106 -11.55 -0.85 0.79
C LYS A 106 -10.11 -0.98 0.31
N LEU A 107 -9.90 -1.84 -0.65
CA LEU A 107 -8.63 -1.98 -1.36
C LEU A 107 -8.86 -2.56 -2.75
N ASP A 108 -7.87 -2.38 -3.61
CA ASP A 108 -7.82 -3.01 -4.92
C ASP A 108 -6.87 -4.21 -4.84
N ALA A 109 -7.33 -5.36 -5.29
CA ALA A 109 -6.57 -6.60 -5.23
C ALA A 109 -6.15 -7.06 -6.61
N THR A 110 -4.89 -7.49 -6.72
CA THR A 110 -4.47 -8.31 -7.87
C THR A 110 -5.04 -9.72 -7.71
N PRO A 111 -5.17 -10.50 -8.80
CA PRO A 111 -5.63 -11.90 -8.67
C PRO A 111 -4.81 -12.73 -7.68
N SER A 112 -3.50 -12.47 -7.59
CA SER A 112 -2.63 -13.18 -6.65
C SER A 112 -2.85 -12.77 -5.19
N GLY A 113 -3.27 -11.54 -4.94
CA GLY A 113 -3.53 -11.04 -3.58
C GLY A 113 -4.93 -11.33 -3.07
N GLN A 114 -5.89 -11.54 -3.97
CA GLN A 114 -7.30 -11.71 -3.61
C GLN A 114 -7.56 -12.79 -2.56
N PRO A 115 -6.97 -14.01 -2.64
CA PRO A 115 -7.20 -15.04 -1.63
C PRO A 115 -6.84 -14.61 -0.21
N LEU A 116 -5.75 -13.85 -0.05
CA LEU A 116 -5.33 -13.33 1.24
C LEU A 116 -6.37 -12.37 1.82
N TYR A 117 -6.85 -11.44 1.01
CA TYR A 117 -7.81 -10.45 1.47
C TYR A 117 -9.14 -11.09 1.84
N GLU A 118 -9.58 -12.10 1.09
CA GLU A 118 -10.78 -12.86 1.43
C GLU A 118 -10.63 -13.59 2.76
N GLN A 119 -9.47 -14.17 3.04
CA GLN A 119 -9.17 -14.80 4.34
C GLN A 119 -9.21 -13.79 5.50
N LEU A 120 -8.87 -12.53 5.23
CA LEU A 120 -8.92 -11.45 6.22
C LEU A 120 -10.31 -10.80 6.36
N GLY A 121 -11.31 -11.32 5.65
CA GLY A 121 -12.70 -10.87 5.77
C GLY A 121 -13.13 -9.84 4.75
N PHE A 122 -12.30 -9.51 3.76
CA PHE A 122 -12.71 -8.63 2.67
C PHE A 122 -13.65 -9.36 1.70
N LEU A 123 -14.65 -8.65 1.22
CA LEU A 123 -15.61 -9.14 0.25
C LEU A 123 -15.35 -8.49 -1.10
N ALA A 124 -15.32 -9.29 -2.17
CA ALA A 124 -15.19 -8.77 -3.52
C ALA A 124 -16.44 -7.99 -3.91
N GLU A 125 -16.28 -6.77 -4.41
CA GLU A 125 -17.39 -5.93 -4.87
C GLU A 125 -17.56 -6.02 -6.39
N TRP A 126 -16.50 -5.68 -7.15
CA TRP A 126 -16.50 -5.78 -8.60
C TRP A 126 -15.07 -5.87 -9.13
N GLY A 127 -14.95 -6.29 -10.40
CA GLY A 127 -13.68 -6.26 -11.13
C GLY A 127 -13.51 -4.94 -11.87
N PHE A 128 -12.27 -4.59 -12.15
CA PHE A 128 -11.93 -3.44 -12.98
C PHE A 128 -10.70 -3.74 -13.82
N GLN A 129 -10.47 -2.92 -14.84
CA GLN A 129 -9.28 -2.99 -15.68
C GLN A 129 -8.51 -1.68 -15.59
N ARG A 130 -7.21 -1.79 -15.48
CA ARG A 130 -6.32 -0.63 -15.55
C ARG A 130 -5.96 -0.40 -17.02
N TRP A 131 -6.15 0.83 -17.45
CA TRP A 131 -5.81 1.26 -18.81
C TRP A 131 -4.56 2.11 -18.75
N GLU A 132 -3.63 1.84 -19.65
CA GLU A 132 -2.39 2.57 -19.77
C GLU A 132 -2.21 2.99 -21.22
N ARG A 133 -1.73 4.20 -21.43
CA ARG A 133 -1.41 4.70 -22.75
C ARG A 133 0.04 5.14 -22.78
N GLU A 134 0.82 4.57 -23.67
CA GLU A 134 2.17 5.03 -23.96
C GLU A 134 2.10 6.13 -25.02
N GLY A 135 2.88 7.20 -24.86
CA GLY A 135 2.94 8.28 -25.82
C GLY A 135 3.62 9.53 -25.25
N GLU A 136 4.35 10.22 -26.12
CA GLU A 136 5.15 11.39 -25.74
C GLU A 136 4.31 12.65 -25.47
N ASN A 137 3.07 12.70 -25.93
CA ASN A 137 2.20 13.88 -25.81
C ASN A 137 0.83 13.51 -25.26
N VAL A 138 0.66 13.62 -23.95
CA VAL A 138 -0.68 13.68 -23.35
C VAL A 138 -1.19 15.10 -23.59
N PRO A 139 -2.32 15.30 -24.29
CA PRO A 139 -2.86 16.64 -24.48
C PRO A 139 -3.14 17.30 -23.14
N THR A 140 -2.65 18.54 -22.98
CA THR A 140 -2.72 19.29 -21.74
C THR A 140 -4.17 19.49 -21.24
N PHE A 141 -5.12 19.56 -22.16
CA PHE A 141 -6.53 19.72 -21.82
C PHE A 141 -7.14 18.51 -21.07
N LEU A 142 -6.52 17.35 -21.13
CA LEU A 142 -6.95 16.18 -20.35
C LEU A 142 -6.49 16.25 -18.88
N LEU A 143 -5.61 17.19 -18.57
CA LEU A 143 -5.06 17.38 -17.22
C LEU A 143 -5.85 18.42 -16.41
N ASP A 144 -6.73 19.17 -17.06
CA ASP A 144 -7.46 20.29 -16.43
C ASP A 144 -8.81 19.89 -15.80
N GLY A 145 -9.02 18.60 -15.57
CA GLY A 145 -10.10 18.13 -14.72
C GLY A 145 -11.53 18.27 -15.25
N ASP A 146 -11.69 18.45 -16.55
CA ASP A 146 -13.00 18.52 -17.22
C ASP A 146 -13.54 17.12 -17.58
N LEU A 147 -13.33 16.16 -16.69
CA LEU A 147 -13.93 14.83 -16.79
C LEU A 147 -14.98 14.65 -15.70
#